data_cad49675b5b21646a4081aa2e90ae962
#
_entry.id   cad49675b5b21646a4081aa2e90ae962
#
_cell.length_a   1.000
_cell.length_b   1.000
_cell.length_c   1.000
_cell.angle_alpha   90.00
_cell.angle_beta   90.00
_cell.angle_gamma   90.00
#
_symmetry.space_group_name_H-M   'P 1'
#
loop_
_entity.id
_entity.type
_entity.pdbx_description
1 polymer ?
#
loop_
_entity_poly.entity_id
_entity_poly.type
_entity_poly.pdbx_seq_one_letter_code
_entity_poly.pdbx_strand_id
1 'polypeptide(L)'
;MEELASLGFISVIPAILAIVLSFATKNTIVALAIACIAGTTLTGLAQGTNLLETLLLGFPTLLKENLGNTSFSWVMLLNTFIGILVAYFQKTGAIQGFSQWVHDKHLSRRGAQLAAWVLGMFVYFSDSFSPLFVGCTMRSITDKARISREKLAYIADSTSAPVSVLVPITGWAAYLSGLAVGVGCIATQEEGSALFLRAIPFNFYPIFAVILVGLIGSGIVKDYGPMKRAEQRAMETGKVLADGAQPLVGKELTGMEPYPGFKPRVFLNFLLPVLMIVTVAVSTYVVYKSAKTMEAFLLVVIFMTVSMMLQGIPFKEVMDTLTNGIKGALPAVILLALAYSVNGLSQTMGTANYIISLTQGLLTPHLLPCVIFMVAAVMAFATGSSWGTFAICMPIALPWPSA
;
A
#
# COMPACT_ATOMS: atom_id res chain seq x y z
N MET A 1 29.00 8.12 10.11
CA MET A 1 28.48 9.07 9.09
C MET A 1 28.20 10.34 9.84
N GLU A 2 28.98 11.38 9.62
CA GLU A 2 28.71 12.70 10.18
C GLU A 2 27.33 13.14 9.70
N GLU A 3 26.49 13.51 10.66
CA GLU A 3 25.19 14.14 10.39
C GLU A 3 25.42 15.35 9.48
N LEU A 4 25.02 15.24 8.22
CA LEU A 4 24.83 16.44 7.42
C LEU A 4 23.82 17.30 8.19
N ALA A 5 24.28 18.46 8.67
CA ALA A 5 23.39 19.46 9.26
C ALA A 5 22.19 19.60 8.34
N SER A 6 20.97 19.50 8.89
CA SER A 6 19.76 19.50 8.08
C SER A 6 19.83 20.64 7.07
N LEU A 7 19.60 20.33 5.78
CA LEU A 7 19.60 21.34 4.72
C LEU A 7 18.43 22.34 4.89
N GLY A 8 17.80 22.34 6.05
CA GLY A 8 16.68 23.22 6.39
C GLY A 8 15.53 23.05 5.40
N PHE A 9 14.96 24.16 4.95
CA PHE A 9 13.86 24.15 3.99
C PHE A 9 14.20 23.43 2.67
N ILE A 10 15.47 23.42 2.25
CA ILE A 10 15.91 22.77 1.01
C ILE A 10 15.63 21.27 1.07
N SER A 11 15.67 20.64 2.25
CA SER A 11 15.40 19.21 2.43
C SER A 11 13.98 18.78 2.06
N VAL A 12 13.02 19.71 2.08
CA VAL A 12 11.61 19.44 1.77
C VAL A 12 11.30 19.62 0.28
N ILE A 13 12.20 20.26 -0.48
CA ILE A 13 11.97 20.57 -1.90
C ILE A 13 11.67 19.34 -2.75
N PRO A 14 12.40 18.21 -2.67
CA PRO A 14 12.10 17.03 -3.47
C PRO A 14 10.68 16.49 -3.23
N ALA A 15 10.24 16.47 -1.99
CA ALA A 15 8.91 16.01 -1.63
C ALA A 15 7.82 16.96 -2.16
N ILE A 16 7.98 18.27 -2.00
CA ILE A 16 7.06 19.28 -2.55
C ILE A 16 7.01 19.15 -4.08
N LEU A 17 8.16 19.01 -4.72
CA LEU A 17 8.26 18.88 -6.17
C LEU A 17 7.53 17.65 -6.68
N ALA A 18 7.70 16.50 -6.00
CA ALA A 18 6.97 15.27 -6.32
C ALA A 18 5.45 15.49 -6.29
N ILE A 19 4.95 16.17 -5.26
CA ILE A 19 3.53 16.46 -5.09
C ILE A 19 3.02 17.38 -6.20
N VAL A 20 3.65 18.55 -6.35
CA VAL A 20 3.24 19.58 -7.32
C VAL A 20 3.26 19.02 -8.74
N LEU A 21 4.34 18.34 -9.13
CA LEU A 21 4.46 17.72 -10.45
C LEU A 21 3.48 16.57 -10.65
N SER A 22 3.15 15.79 -9.62
CA SER A 22 2.16 14.72 -9.72
C SER A 22 0.78 15.26 -10.10
N PHE A 23 0.37 16.39 -9.49
CA PHE A 23 -0.88 17.07 -9.85
C PHE A 23 -0.81 17.74 -11.23
N ALA A 24 0.31 18.37 -11.55
CA ALA A 24 0.48 19.11 -12.80
C ALA A 24 0.56 18.16 -14.03
N THR A 25 1.35 17.09 -13.91
CA THR A 25 1.60 16.15 -15.02
C THR A 25 0.58 15.02 -15.09
N LYS A 26 -0.18 14.79 -14.01
CA LYS A 26 -1.07 13.62 -13.82
C LYS A 26 -0.32 12.29 -13.98
N ASN A 27 0.99 12.29 -13.82
CA ASN A 27 1.86 11.13 -13.93
C ASN A 27 2.82 11.07 -12.75
N THR A 28 2.50 10.22 -11.77
CA THR A 28 3.24 10.10 -10.52
C THR A 28 4.66 9.57 -10.73
N ILE A 29 4.87 8.68 -11.71
CA ILE A 29 6.21 8.11 -12.01
C ILE A 29 7.14 9.23 -12.48
N VAL A 30 6.70 10.06 -13.42
CA VAL A 30 7.51 11.19 -13.93
C VAL A 30 7.78 12.20 -12.80
N ALA A 31 6.77 12.51 -11.99
CA ALA A 31 6.90 13.44 -10.88
C ALA A 31 7.94 12.98 -9.85
N LEU A 32 7.88 11.71 -9.44
CA LEU A 32 8.84 11.12 -8.51
C LEU A 32 10.26 11.03 -9.10
N ALA A 33 10.38 10.68 -10.39
CA ALA A 33 11.68 10.63 -11.05
C ALA A 33 12.36 12.02 -11.07
N ILE A 34 11.62 13.07 -11.41
CA ILE A 34 12.12 14.46 -11.38
C ILE A 34 12.48 14.86 -9.94
N ALA A 35 11.67 14.50 -8.95
CA ALA A 35 11.95 14.77 -7.55
C ALA A 35 13.23 14.07 -7.07
N CYS A 36 13.48 12.83 -7.49
CA CYS A 36 14.71 12.09 -7.21
C CYS A 36 15.94 12.78 -7.84
N ILE A 37 15.85 13.19 -9.11
CA ILE A 37 16.93 13.92 -9.79
C ILE A 37 17.22 15.25 -9.08
N ALA A 38 16.18 16.00 -8.73
CA ALA A 38 16.35 17.25 -8.00
C ALA A 38 16.97 17.03 -6.61
N GLY A 39 16.50 16.01 -5.88
CA GLY A 39 17.01 15.67 -4.56
C GLY A 39 18.47 15.23 -4.58
N THR A 40 18.85 14.34 -5.50
CA THR A 40 20.27 13.92 -5.66
C THR A 40 21.14 15.10 -6.05
N THR A 41 20.64 15.99 -6.93
CA THR A 41 21.38 17.20 -7.33
C THR A 41 21.61 18.13 -6.15
N LEU A 42 20.57 18.40 -5.35
CA LEU A 42 20.67 19.25 -4.17
C LEU A 42 21.62 18.64 -3.12
N THR A 43 21.53 17.34 -2.88
CA THR A 43 22.42 16.64 -1.94
C THR A 43 23.88 16.68 -2.40
N GLY A 44 24.13 16.40 -3.68
CA GLY A 44 25.48 16.41 -4.23
C GLY A 44 26.12 17.82 -4.22
N LEU A 45 25.35 18.86 -4.57
CA LEU A 45 25.83 20.23 -4.48
C LEU A 45 26.15 20.64 -3.03
N ALA A 46 25.33 20.20 -2.06
CA ALA A 46 25.59 20.45 -0.64
C ALA A 46 26.86 19.74 -0.14
N GLN A 47 27.24 18.61 -0.76
CA GLN A 47 28.46 17.87 -0.50
C GLN A 47 29.68 18.41 -1.29
N GLY A 48 29.50 19.44 -2.11
CA GLY A 48 30.56 20.03 -2.92
C GLY A 48 30.94 19.25 -4.18
N THR A 49 30.08 18.31 -4.62
CA THR A 49 30.28 17.55 -5.87
C THR A 49 29.94 18.40 -7.10
N ASN A 50 30.55 18.04 -8.25
CA ASN A 50 30.33 18.75 -9.50
C ASN A 50 28.87 18.52 -9.98
N LEU A 51 28.22 19.59 -10.45
CA LEU A 51 26.84 19.53 -10.96
C LEU A 51 26.66 18.48 -12.05
N LEU A 52 27.59 18.37 -12.99
CA LEU A 52 27.54 17.40 -14.07
C LEU A 52 27.61 15.96 -13.56
N GLU A 53 28.50 15.71 -12.63
CA GLU A 53 28.67 14.41 -11.98
C GLU A 53 27.41 14.01 -11.22
N THR A 54 26.85 14.94 -10.46
CA THR A 54 25.63 14.71 -9.67
C THR A 54 24.43 14.42 -10.58
N LEU A 55 24.27 15.14 -11.68
CA LEU A 55 23.20 14.91 -12.65
C LEU A 55 23.31 13.56 -13.35
N LEU A 56 24.54 13.15 -13.72
CA LEU A 56 24.77 11.92 -14.48
C LEU A 56 24.80 10.67 -13.59
N LEU A 57 25.36 10.75 -12.40
CA LEU A 57 25.61 9.59 -11.53
C LEU A 57 24.69 9.55 -10.31
N GLY A 58 24.20 10.69 -9.85
CA GLY A 58 23.42 10.77 -8.60
C GLY A 58 22.16 9.89 -8.61
N PHE A 59 21.32 10.03 -9.63
CA PHE A 59 20.08 9.24 -9.72
C PHE A 59 20.33 7.74 -9.96
N PRO A 60 21.23 7.30 -10.88
CA PRO A 60 21.57 5.89 -11.00
C PRO A 60 22.15 5.28 -9.72
N THR A 61 23.00 6.02 -8.99
CA THR A 61 23.59 5.56 -7.73
C THR A 61 22.49 5.39 -6.67
N LEU A 62 21.60 6.36 -6.53
CA LEU A 62 20.45 6.27 -5.62
C LEU A 62 19.57 5.04 -5.91
N LEU A 63 19.26 4.78 -7.17
CA LEU A 63 18.50 3.58 -7.55
C LEU A 63 19.24 2.30 -7.20
N LYS A 64 20.57 2.24 -7.45
CA LYS A 64 21.41 1.09 -7.12
C LYS A 64 21.43 0.81 -5.61
N GLU A 65 21.59 1.85 -4.80
CA GLU A 65 21.56 1.76 -3.33
C GLU A 65 20.21 1.25 -2.81
N ASN A 66 19.11 1.76 -3.38
CA ASN A 66 17.78 1.29 -3.03
C ASN A 66 17.53 -0.17 -3.42
N LEU A 67 17.98 -0.61 -4.60
CA LEU A 67 17.89 -2.02 -5.01
C LEU A 67 18.64 -2.94 -4.05
N GLY A 68 19.75 -2.46 -3.46
CA GLY A 68 20.49 -3.15 -2.41
C GLY A 68 19.82 -3.12 -1.03
N ASN A 69 18.80 -2.29 -0.83
CA ASN A 69 18.09 -2.18 0.43
C ASN A 69 17.16 -3.38 0.66
N THR A 70 17.36 -4.07 1.77
CA THR A 70 16.61 -5.29 2.11
C THR A 70 15.09 -5.05 2.17
N SER A 71 14.66 -3.92 2.75
CA SER A 71 13.24 -3.58 2.87
C SER A 71 12.61 -3.31 1.50
N PHE A 72 13.32 -2.60 0.61
CA PHE A 72 12.85 -2.36 -0.75
C PHE A 72 12.77 -3.66 -1.55
N SER A 73 13.82 -4.48 -1.52
CA SER A 73 13.86 -5.77 -2.22
C SER A 73 12.72 -6.68 -1.76
N TRP A 74 12.42 -6.70 -0.46
CA TRP A 74 11.29 -7.43 0.11
C TRP A 74 9.94 -6.95 -0.45
N VAL A 75 9.69 -5.64 -0.46
CA VAL A 75 8.45 -5.06 -0.99
C VAL A 75 8.32 -5.30 -2.50
N MET A 76 9.41 -5.20 -3.25
CA MET A 76 9.44 -5.45 -4.69
C MET A 76 9.05 -6.90 -5.02
N LEU A 77 9.66 -7.87 -4.32
CA LEU A 77 9.35 -9.30 -4.50
C LEU A 77 7.90 -9.59 -4.10
N LEU A 78 7.44 -9.05 -2.98
CA LEU A 78 6.06 -9.21 -2.51
C LEU A 78 5.06 -8.72 -3.57
N ASN A 79 5.25 -7.51 -4.11
CA ASN A 79 4.37 -6.97 -5.15
C ASN A 79 4.41 -7.79 -6.44
N THR A 80 5.57 -8.35 -6.79
CA THR A 80 5.71 -9.24 -7.94
C THR A 80 4.89 -10.52 -7.74
N PHE A 81 4.99 -11.17 -6.57
CA PHE A 81 4.19 -12.36 -6.27
C PHE A 81 2.69 -12.06 -6.23
N ILE A 82 2.30 -10.90 -5.71
CA ILE A 82 0.91 -10.42 -5.76
C ILE A 82 0.43 -10.33 -7.21
N GLY A 83 1.22 -9.70 -8.09
CA GLY A 83 0.88 -9.57 -9.51
C GLY A 83 0.71 -10.93 -10.20
N ILE A 84 1.61 -11.89 -9.93
CA ILE A 84 1.51 -13.27 -10.43
C ILE A 84 0.22 -13.93 -9.93
N LEU A 85 -0.08 -13.81 -8.63
CA LEU A 85 -1.26 -14.43 -8.04
C LEU A 85 -2.55 -13.87 -8.62
N VAL A 86 -2.62 -12.55 -8.83
CA VAL A 86 -3.78 -11.90 -9.49
C VAL A 86 -3.94 -12.42 -10.93
N ALA A 87 -2.84 -12.55 -11.67
CA ALA A 87 -2.88 -13.12 -13.03
C ALA A 87 -3.39 -14.56 -13.03
N TYR A 88 -2.96 -15.39 -12.08
CA TYR A 88 -3.46 -16.76 -11.92
C TYR A 88 -4.95 -16.81 -11.58
N PHE A 89 -5.43 -15.92 -10.71
CA PHE A 89 -6.85 -15.81 -10.39
C PHE A 89 -7.68 -15.44 -11.62
N GLN A 90 -7.18 -14.59 -12.49
CA GLN A 90 -7.85 -14.23 -13.74
C GLN A 90 -7.81 -15.39 -14.75
N LYS A 91 -6.62 -15.99 -14.97
CA LYS A 91 -6.46 -17.08 -15.94
C LYS A 91 -7.27 -18.33 -15.60
N THR A 92 -7.43 -18.64 -14.32
CA THR A 92 -8.31 -19.73 -13.84
C THR A 92 -9.79 -19.37 -13.84
N GLY A 93 -10.15 -18.13 -14.21
CA GLY A 93 -11.53 -17.65 -14.11
C GLY A 93 -12.07 -17.56 -12.69
N ALA A 94 -11.19 -17.67 -11.69
CA ALA A 94 -11.59 -17.69 -10.28
C ALA A 94 -12.22 -16.37 -9.84
N ILE A 95 -11.72 -15.23 -10.34
CA ILE A 95 -12.31 -13.90 -10.10
C ILE A 95 -13.70 -13.81 -10.72
N GLN A 96 -13.85 -14.27 -11.97
CA GLN A 96 -15.14 -14.28 -12.66
C GLN A 96 -16.13 -15.23 -11.96
N GLY A 97 -15.68 -16.42 -11.56
CA GLY A 97 -16.50 -17.37 -10.81
C GLY A 97 -16.95 -16.82 -9.45
N PHE A 98 -16.06 -16.16 -8.72
CA PHE A 98 -16.40 -15.47 -7.47
C PHE A 98 -17.37 -14.31 -7.73
N SER A 99 -17.10 -13.49 -8.75
CA SER A 99 -17.99 -12.41 -9.17
C SER A 99 -19.38 -12.91 -9.54
N GLN A 100 -19.47 -14.05 -10.22
CA GLN A 100 -20.74 -14.68 -10.59
C GLN A 100 -21.47 -15.22 -9.38
N TRP A 101 -20.78 -15.90 -8.47
CA TRP A 101 -21.34 -16.34 -7.19
C TRP A 101 -21.89 -15.20 -6.35
N VAL A 102 -21.20 -14.05 -6.31
CA VAL A 102 -21.68 -12.83 -5.65
C VAL A 102 -22.85 -12.20 -6.42
N HIS A 103 -22.79 -12.21 -7.77
CA HIS A 103 -23.85 -11.66 -8.63
C HIS A 103 -25.15 -12.46 -8.52
N ASP A 104 -25.09 -13.78 -8.41
CA ASP A 104 -26.27 -14.65 -8.24
C ASP A 104 -27.00 -14.37 -6.93
N LYS A 105 -26.38 -13.68 -6.00
CA LYS A 105 -26.99 -13.13 -4.78
C LYS A 105 -27.78 -11.85 -5.03
N HIS A 106 -27.92 -11.37 -6.29
CA HIS A 106 -28.63 -10.14 -6.67
C HIS A 106 -28.24 -8.92 -5.81
N LEU A 107 -26.94 -8.71 -5.61
CA LEU A 107 -26.45 -7.59 -4.79
C LEU A 107 -26.92 -6.26 -5.38
N SER A 108 -27.66 -5.51 -4.55
CA SER A 108 -27.96 -4.12 -4.85
C SER A 108 -26.65 -3.30 -4.91
N ARG A 109 -26.71 -2.09 -5.43
CA ARG A 109 -25.58 -1.15 -5.44
C ARG A 109 -24.95 -0.99 -4.04
N ARG A 110 -25.78 -0.91 -2.97
CA ARG A 110 -25.31 -0.87 -1.58
C ARG A 110 -24.65 -2.18 -1.19
N GLY A 111 -25.27 -3.31 -1.55
CA GLY A 111 -24.71 -4.64 -1.30
C GLY A 111 -23.33 -4.84 -1.93
N ALA A 112 -23.09 -4.35 -3.14
CA ALA A 112 -21.80 -4.42 -3.80
C ALA A 112 -20.72 -3.60 -3.06
N GLN A 113 -21.05 -2.41 -2.56
CA GLN A 113 -20.15 -1.58 -1.76
C GLN A 113 -19.83 -2.23 -0.42
N LEU A 114 -20.84 -2.74 0.28
CA LEU A 114 -20.64 -3.45 1.55
C LEU A 114 -19.87 -4.75 1.38
N ALA A 115 -20.08 -5.48 0.27
CA ALA A 115 -19.26 -6.66 -0.04
C ALA A 115 -17.79 -6.31 -0.26
N ALA A 116 -17.50 -5.20 -0.96
CA ALA A 116 -16.14 -4.70 -1.11
C ALA A 116 -15.53 -4.30 0.25
N TRP A 117 -16.29 -3.63 1.10
CA TRP A 117 -15.89 -3.24 2.45
C TRP A 117 -15.59 -4.45 3.35
N VAL A 118 -16.46 -5.46 3.37
CA VAL A 118 -16.25 -6.70 4.14
C VAL A 118 -15.03 -7.45 3.61
N LEU A 119 -14.89 -7.55 2.28
CA LEU A 119 -13.75 -8.22 1.66
C LEU A 119 -12.42 -7.54 2.01
N GLY A 120 -12.40 -6.20 2.00
CA GLY A 120 -11.21 -5.43 2.41
C GLY A 120 -10.84 -5.65 3.87
N MET A 121 -11.82 -5.70 4.77
CA MET A 121 -11.59 -6.04 6.18
C MET A 121 -11.07 -7.47 6.37
N PHE A 122 -11.52 -8.40 5.54
CA PHE A 122 -11.08 -9.79 5.62
C PHE A 122 -9.61 -9.96 5.19
N VAL A 123 -9.12 -9.11 4.29
CA VAL A 123 -7.73 -9.15 3.77
C VAL A 123 -6.82 -8.23 4.60
N TYR A 124 -6.91 -8.28 5.90
CA TYR A 124 -6.20 -7.40 6.85
C TYR A 124 -4.69 -7.63 6.95
N PHE A 125 -4.20 -8.78 6.49
CA PHE A 125 -2.82 -9.24 6.72
C PHE A 125 -1.77 -8.52 5.86
N SER A 126 -2.17 -7.81 4.80
CA SER A 126 -1.27 -7.03 3.95
C SER A 126 -1.99 -5.80 3.39
N ASP A 127 -1.50 -4.63 3.76
CA ASP A 127 -1.97 -3.33 3.30
C ASP A 127 -1.74 -3.10 1.81
N SER A 128 -0.68 -3.66 1.25
CA SER A 128 -0.36 -3.56 -0.17
C SER A 128 -1.19 -4.52 -1.04
N PHE A 129 -1.48 -5.72 -0.52
CA PHE A 129 -2.27 -6.72 -1.24
C PHE A 129 -3.76 -6.39 -1.25
N SER A 130 -4.30 -5.94 -0.11
CA SER A 130 -5.74 -5.74 0.07
C SER A 130 -6.35 -4.84 -1.02
N PRO A 131 -5.82 -3.65 -1.35
CA PRO A 131 -6.42 -2.79 -2.36
C PRO A 131 -6.41 -3.40 -3.76
N LEU A 132 -5.31 -4.08 -4.13
CA LEU A 132 -5.20 -4.76 -5.42
C LEU A 132 -6.20 -5.91 -5.51
N PHE A 133 -6.27 -6.71 -4.47
CA PHE A 133 -7.16 -7.86 -4.40
C PHE A 133 -8.64 -7.45 -4.44
N VAL A 134 -9.05 -6.51 -3.58
CA VAL A 134 -10.42 -5.99 -3.53
C VAL A 134 -10.76 -5.30 -4.85
N GLY A 135 -9.85 -4.46 -5.36
CA GLY A 135 -10.03 -3.75 -6.62
C GLY A 135 -10.23 -4.70 -7.80
N CYS A 136 -9.38 -5.70 -7.97
CA CYS A 136 -9.51 -6.67 -9.06
C CYS A 136 -10.76 -7.54 -8.92
N THR A 137 -11.07 -7.99 -7.70
CA THR A 137 -12.16 -8.91 -7.42
C THR A 137 -13.54 -8.25 -7.55
N MET A 138 -13.69 -7.05 -6.99
CA MET A 138 -14.98 -6.35 -6.93
C MET A 138 -15.25 -5.48 -8.16
N ARG A 139 -14.24 -5.24 -9.00
CA ARG A 139 -14.33 -4.35 -10.16
C ARG A 139 -15.50 -4.68 -11.09
N SER A 140 -15.64 -5.94 -11.50
CA SER A 140 -16.71 -6.33 -12.43
C SER A 140 -18.12 -6.19 -11.82
N ILE A 141 -18.23 -6.37 -10.49
CA ILE A 141 -19.48 -6.24 -9.75
C ILE A 141 -19.84 -4.76 -9.60
N THR A 142 -18.88 -3.93 -9.21
CA THR A 142 -19.08 -2.50 -9.03
C THR A 142 -19.31 -1.77 -10.34
N ASP A 143 -18.63 -2.16 -11.45
CA ASP A 143 -18.86 -1.61 -12.78
C ASP A 143 -20.30 -1.89 -13.26
N LYS A 144 -20.80 -3.13 -13.10
CA LYS A 144 -22.19 -3.49 -13.40
C LYS A 144 -23.19 -2.74 -12.54
N ALA A 145 -22.88 -2.50 -11.28
CA ALA A 145 -23.70 -1.71 -10.35
C ALA A 145 -23.57 -0.19 -10.58
N ARG A 146 -22.86 0.25 -11.61
CA ARG A 146 -22.56 1.67 -11.94
C ARG A 146 -21.98 2.45 -10.76
N ILE A 147 -21.11 1.81 -9.99
CA ILE A 147 -20.32 2.44 -8.93
C ILE A 147 -19.03 2.95 -9.57
N SER A 148 -18.63 4.17 -9.26
CA SER A 148 -17.40 4.74 -9.80
C SER A 148 -16.17 3.98 -9.29
N ARG A 149 -15.13 3.88 -10.11
CA ARG A 149 -13.87 3.24 -9.70
C ARG A 149 -13.14 4.03 -8.63
N GLU A 150 -13.33 5.34 -8.61
CA GLU A 150 -12.86 6.20 -7.52
C GLU A 150 -13.47 5.78 -6.18
N LYS A 151 -14.76 5.42 -6.16
CA LYS A 151 -15.40 4.92 -4.95
C LYS A 151 -14.92 3.53 -4.55
N LEU A 152 -14.75 2.64 -5.52
CA LEU A 152 -14.15 1.33 -5.25
C LEU A 152 -12.74 1.47 -4.70
N ALA A 153 -11.92 2.36 -5.26
CA ALA A 153 -10.58 2.65 -4.77
C ALA A 153 -10.60 3.18 -3.34
N TYR A 154 -11.51 4.12 -3.04
CA TYR A 154 -11.70 4.65 -1.69
C TYR A 154 -12.07 3.55 -0.68
N ILE A 155 -13.00 2.65 -1.03
CA ILE A 155 -13.38 1.53 -0.16
C ILE A 155 -12.19 0.60 0.07
N ALA A 156 -11.49 0.22 -1.01
CA ALA A 156 -10.35 -0.70 -0.96
C ALA A 156 -9.19 -0.14 -0.13
N ASP A 157 -8.84 1.12 -0.32
CA ASP A 157 -7.77 1.80 0.40
C ASP A 157 -8.10 1.98 1.89
N SER A 158 -9.30 2.48 2.19
CA SER A 158 -9.73 2.73 3.57
C SER A 158 -10.00 1.46 4.39
N THR A 159 -10.03 0.29 3.75
CA THR A 159 -10.11 -1.02 4.42
C THR A 159 -8.81 -1.80 4.38
N SER A 160 -7.72 -1.22 3.88
CA SER A 160 -6.40 -1.87 3.81
C SER A 160 -5.51 -1.49 4.99
N ALA A 161 -4.74 -0.42 4.87
CA ALA A 161 -3.85 0.05 5.92
C ALA A 161 -4.57 0.34 7.25
N PRO A 162 -5.76 1.00 7.27
CA PRO A 162 -6.49 1.20 8.50
C PRO A 162 -6.85 -0.09 9.23
N VAL A 163 -7.29 -1.13 8.52
CA VAL A 163 -7.60 -2.41 9.16
C VAL A 163 -6.33 -3.14 9.62
N SER A 164 -5.26 -3.08 8.84
CA SER A 164 -3.99 -3.74 9.17
C SER A 164 -3.37 -3.24 10.48
N VAL A 165 -3.58 -1.98 10.86
CA VAL A 165 -3.09 -1.41 12.12
C VAL A 165 -4.07 -1.56 13.30
N LEU A 166 -5.28 -2.06 13.05
CA LEU A 166 -6.26 -2.38 14.09
C LEU A 166 -6.22 -3.86 14.49
N VAL A 167 -5.63 -4.71 13.67
CA VAL A 167 -5.56 -6.16 13.93
C VAL A 167 -4.20 -6.51 14.52
N PRO A 168 -4.15 -7.22 15.66
CA PRO A 168 -2.89 -7.49 16.35
C PRO A 168 -1.99 -8.52 15.67
N ILE A 169 -2.51 -9.26 14.68
CA ILE A 169 -1.80 -10.35 13.98
C ILE A 169 -1.45 -9.89 12.56
N THR A 170 -0.62 -8.86 12.44
CA THR A 170 -0.19 -8.30 11.16
C THR A 170 1.30 -7.96 11.17
N GLY A 171 1.85 -7.75 9.98
CA GLY A 171 3.21 -7.21 9.83
C GLY A 171 3.36 -5.83 10.48
N TRP A 172 2.29 -5.01 10.47
CA TRP A 172 2.27 -3.71 11.14
C TRP A 172 2.36 -3.83 12.66
N ALA A 173 1.61 -4.75 13.26
CA ALA A 173 1.67 -5.00 14.70
C ALA A 173 3.08 -5.40 15.13
N ALA A 174 3.72 -6.31 14.40
CA ALA A 174 5.10 -6.73 14.67
C ALA A 174 6.10 -5.59 14.50
N TYR A 175 5.95 -4.79 13.44
CA TYR A 175 6.83 -3.66 13.15
C TYR A 175 6.73 -2.56 14.20
N LEU A 176 5.52 -2.11 14.53
CA LEU A 176 5.30 -1.04 15.51
C LEU A 176 5.74 -1.47 16.91
N SER A 177 5.46 -2.72 17.28
CA SER A 177 5.96 -3.31 18.53
C SER A 177 7.48 -3.33 18.57
N GLY A 178 8.14 -3.68 17.45
CA GLY A 178 9.60 -3.70 17.34
C GLY A 178 10.22 -2.30 17.43
N LEU A 179 9.60 -1.29 16.83
CA LEU A 179 10.05 0.11 16.92
C LEU A 179 9.96 0.68 18.36
N ALA A 180 9.06 0.13 19.17
CA ALA A 180 8.91 0.55 20.56
C ALA A 180 10.02 -0.01 21.47
N VAL A 181 10.67 -1.12 21.10
CA VAL A 181 11.74 -1.75 21.89
C VAL A 181 12.96 -0.82 21.98
N GLY A 182 13.47 -0.64 23.19
CA GLY A 182 14.58 0.26 23.48
C GLY A 182 14.17 1.72 23.69
N VAL A 183 12.87 2.04 23.61
CA VAL A 183 12.35 3.39 23.83
C VAL A 183 11.67 3.47 25.21
N GLY A 184 12.09 4.39 26.05
CA GLY A 184 11.55 4.55 27.42
C GLY A 184 11.76 3.31 28.27
N CYS A 185 10.68 2.76 28.83
CA CYS A 185 10.70 1.57 29.68
C CYS A 185 10.45 0.24 28.93
N ILE A 186 10.37 0.25 27.61
CA ILE A 186 10.04 -0.92 26.80
C ILE A 186 11.34 -1.65 26.43
N ALA A 187 11.62 -2.76 27.12
CA ALA A 187 12.85 -3.52 26.93
C ALA A 187 12.68 -4.72 25.97
N THR A 188 11.45 -5.24 25.84
CA THR A 188 11.20 -6.49 25.11
C THR A 188 10.13 -6.32 24.01
N GLN A 189 10.16 -7.23 23.04
CA GLN A 189 9.14 -7.31 21.99
C GLN A 189 7.74 -7.60 22.56
N GLU A 190 7.66 -8.33 23.69
CA GLU A 190 6.39 -8.63 24.35
C GLU A 190 5.77 -7.38 24.96
N GLU A 191 6.57 -6.54 25.61
CA GLU A 191 6.13 -5.25 26.14
C GLU A 191 5.71 -4.30 25.01
N GLY A 192 6.46 -4.25 23.90
CA GLY A 192 6.07 -3.50 22.70
C GLY A 192 4.74 -3.98 22.12
N SER A 193 4.52 -5.29 22.08
CA SER A 193 3.26 -5.88 21.62
C SER A 193 2.10 -5.56 22.56
N ALA A 194 2.32 -5.59 23.87
CA ALA A 194 1.34 -5.21 24.87
C ALA A 194 0.97 -3.71 24.76
N LEU A 195 1.96 -2.84 24.52
CA LEU A 195 1.73 -1.43 24.25
C LEU A 195 0.88 -1.22 23.00
N PHE A 196 1.23 -1.89 21.90
CA PHE A 196 0.46 -1.83 20.65
C PHE A 196 -1.00 -2.23 20.87
N LEU A 197 -1.25 -3.36 21.56
CA LEU A 197 -2.60 -3.81 21.88
C LEU A 197 -3.42 -2.77 22.67
N ARG A 198 -2.76 -2.15 23.68
CA ARG A 198 -3.40 -1.09 24.48
C ARG A 198 -3.66 0.17 23.69
N ALA A 199 -2.86 0.47 22.65
CA ALA A 199 -3.02 1.63 21.79
C ALA A 199 -4.17 1.49 20.75
N ILE A 200 -4.56 0.25 20.39
CA ILE A 200 -5.61 0.01 19.36
C ILE A 200 -6.90 0.81 19.61
N PRO A 201 -7.50 0.85 20.83
CA PRO A 201 -8.73 1.62 21.07
C PRO A 201 -8.58 3.12 20.88
N PHE A 202 -7.36 3.65 20.93
CA PHE A 202 -7.03 5.06 20.74
C PHE A 202 -6.60 5.40 19.32
N ASN A 203 -6.58 4.42 18.44
CA ASN A 203 -6.23 4.60 17.03
C ASN A 203 -7.44 5.13 16.24
N PHE A 204 -7.83 6.37 16.55
CA PHE A 204 -9.10 6.96 16.12
C PHE A 204 -9.22 7.06 14.60
N TYR A 205 -8.14 7.45 13.89
CA TYR A 205 -8.21 7.59 12.43
C TYR A 205 -8.60 6.29 11.73
N PRO A 206 -7.91 5.15 11.94
CA PRO A 206 -8.29 3.88 11.35
C PRO A 206 -9.70 3.42 11.74
N ILE A 207 -10.09 3.58 13.00
CA ILE A 207 -11.42 3.21 13.48
C ILE A 207 -12.49 4.01 12.72
N PHE A 208 -12.35 5.34 12.69
CA PHE A 208 -13.33 6.18 12.01
C PHE A 208 -13.30 6.03 10.49
N ALA A 209 -12.14 5.80 9.87
CA ALA A 209 -12.03 5.56 8.44
C ALA A 209 -12.82 4.31 8.02
N VAL A 210 -12.62 3.20 8.73
CA VAL A 210 -13.33 1.93 8.45
C VAL A 210 -14.83 2.08 8.67
N ILE A 211 -15.26 2.70 9.77
CA ILE A 211 -16.68 2.94 10.08
C ILE A 211 -17.31 3.86 9.03
N LEU A 212 -16.65 4.99 8.72
CA LEU A 212 -17.17 5.98 7.77
C LEU A 212 -17.38 5.37 6.38
N VAL A 213 -16.43 4.59 5.90
CA VAL A 213 -16.54 3.89 4.61
C VAL A 213 -17.72 2.90 4.62
N GLY A 214 -17.92 2.17 5.71
CA GLY A 214 -19.09 1.30 5.87
C GLY A 214 -20.40 2.08 5.84
N LEU A 215 -20.47 3.22 6.54
CA LEU A 215 -21.64 4.11 6.54
C LEU A 215 -21.92 4.72 5.15
N ILE A 216 -20.90 5.10 4.42
CA ILE A 216 -21.02 5.60 3.04
C ILE A 216 -21.45 4.45 2.12
N GLY A 217 -20.84 3.28 2.23
CA GLY A 217 -21.19 2.09 1.44
C GLY A 217 -22.62 1.60 1.67
N SER A 218 -23.13 1.70 2.90
CA SER A 218 -24.53 1.38 3.24
C SER A 218 -25.52 2.45 2.75
N GLY A 219 -25.03 3.65 2.38
CA GLY A 219 -25.87 4.78 1.97
C GLY A 219 -26.50 5.56 3.13
N ILE A 220 -26.06 5.31 4.38
CA ILE A 220 -26.45 6.11 5.57
C ILE A 220 -25.82 7.50 5.44
N VAL A 221 -24.55 7.55 5.13
CA VAL A 221 -23.84 8.81 4.82
C VAL A 221 -23.81 8.99 3.31
N LYS A 222 -24.21 10.17 2.84
CA LYS A 222 -24.24 10.52 1.41
C LYS A 222 -22.85 10.89 0.91
N ASP A 223 -22.60 10.57 -0.36
CA ASP A 223 -21.39 11.05 -1.03
C ASP A 223 -21.39 12.58 -1.13
N TYR A 224 -20.21 13.18 -0.97
CA TYR A 224 -20.01 14.64 -1.04
C TYR A 224 -18.79 14.98 -1.92
N GLY A 225 -18.70 16.25 -2.29
CA GLY A 225 -17.56 16.80 -3.05
C GLY A 225 -17.27 16.05 -4.35
N PRO A 226 -15.99 15.78 -4.65
CA PRO A 226 -15.57 15.07 -5.87
C PRO A 226 -16.15 13.66 -5.99
N MET A 227 -16.30 12.93 -4.88
CA MET A 227 -16.87 11.59 -4.88
C MET A 227 -18.32 11.58 -5.37
N LYS A 228 -19.12 12.55 -4.93
CA LYS A 228 -20.51 12.70 -5.41
C LYS A 228 -20.56 12.89 -6.93
N ARG A 229 -19.64 13.69 -7.50
CA ARG A 229 -19.58 13.91 -8.95
C ARG A 229 -19.18 12.63 -9.70
N ALA A 230 -18.21 11.87 -9.18
CA ALA A 230 -17.78 10.59 -9.74
C ALA A 230 -18.95 9.59 -9.76
N GLU A 231 -19.69 9.50 -8.66
CA GLU A 231 -20.84 8.62 -8.53
C GLU A 231 -22.01 9.03 -9.44
N GLN A 232 -22.28 10.34 -9.54
CA GLN A 232 -23.28 10.86 -10.50
C GLN A 232 -22.91 10.52 -11.95
N ARG A 233 -21.65 10.76 -12.36
CA ARG A 233 -21.15 10.37 -13.67
C ARG A 233 -21.38 8.87 -13.93
N ALA A 234 -20.99 8.00 -13.00
CA ALA A 234 -21.14 6.56 -13.15
C ALA A 234 -22.61 6.14 -13.26
N MET A 235 -23.52 6.78 -12.49
CA MET A 235 -24.95 6.48 -12.53
C MET A 235 -25.62 6.95 -13.81
N GLU A 236 -25.36 8.19 -14.24
CA GLU A 236 -26.06 8.84 -15.34
C GLU A 236 -25.52 8.40 -16.70
N THR A 237 -24.21 8.30 -16.84
CA THR A 237 -23.55 8.01 -18.13
C THR A 237 -23.08 6.58 -18.29
N GLY A 238 -23.03 5.79 -17.19
CA GLY A 238 -22.41 4.48 -17.19
C GLY A 238 -20.87 4.50 -17.20
N LYS A 239 -20.23 5.69 -17.31
CA LYS A 239 -18.78 5.84 -17.28
C LYS A 239 -18.26 5.73 -15.85
N VAL A 240 -17.80 4.55 -15.48
CA VAL A 240 -17.26 4.27 -14.13
C VAL A 240 -15.88 4.87 -13.87
N LEU A 241 -15.15 5.28 -14.91
CA LEU A 241 -13.84 5.90 -14.85
C LEU A 241 -13.90 7.32 -15.44
N ALA A 242 -13.15 8.26 -14.87
CA ALA A 242 -13.06 9.62 -15.40
C ALA A 242 -12.34 9.64 -16.75
N ASP A 243 -12.74 10.57 -17.63
CA ASP A 243 -12.07 10.74 -18.92
C ASP A 243 -10.60 11.14 -18.70
N GLY A 244 -9.67 10.45 -19.37
CA GLY A 244 -8.23 10.66 -19.25
C GLY A 244 -7.58 10.06 -17.99
N ALA A 245 -8.31 9.34 -17.14
CA ALA A 245 -7.73 8.64 -16.00
C ALA A 245 -6.84 7.47 -16.48
N GLN A 246 -5.63 7.38 -15.90
CA GLN A 246 -4.68 6.30 -16.17
C GLN A 246 -4.54 5.43 -14.92
N PRO A 247 -5.18 4.25 -14.87
CA PRO A 247 -5.00 3.32 -13.77
C PRO A 247 -3.54 2.85 -13.69
N LEU A 248 -2.98 2.80 -12.47
CA LEU A 248 -1.60 2.33 -12.23
C LEU A 248 -1.41 0.83 -12.46
N VAL A 249 -2.50 0.07 -12.50
CA VAL A 249 -2.45 -1.38 -12.80
C VAL A 249 -2.33 -1.57 -14.30
N GLY A 250 -1.32 -2.30 -14.73
CA GLY A 250 -1.07 -2.60 -16.16
C GLY A 250 -2.27 -3.29 -16.82
N LYS A 251 -2.42 -3.05 -18.11
CA LYS A 251 -3.50 -3.66 -18.92
C LYS A 251 -3.40 -5.19 -18.90
N GLU A 252 -2.20 -5.72 -18.76
CA GLU A 252 -1.89 -7.14 -18.66
C GLU A 252 -2.60 -7.82 -17.49
N LEU A 253 -2.78 -7.10 -16.36
CA LEU A 253 -3.53 -7.62 -15.21
C LEU A 253 -5.04 -7.34 -15.30
N THR A 254 -5.49 -6.43 -16.13
CA THR A 254 -6.91 -6.03 -16.16
C THR A 254 -7.69 -6.61 -17.34
N GLY A 255 -7.01 -7.05 -18.37
CA GLY A 255 -7.59 -7.58 -19.62
C GLY A 255 -7.40 -9.06 -19.86
N MET A 256 -6.86 -9.81 -18.86
CA MET A 256 -6.61 -11.24 -19.05
C MET A 256 -7.91 -12.04 -19.03
N GLU A 257 -8.14 -12.83 -20.07
CA GLU A 257 -9.28 -13.72 -20.16
C GLU A 257 -8.98 -15.09 -19.53
N PRO A 258 -9.99 -15.76 -18.95
CA PRO A 258 -9.86 -17.12 -18.47
C PRO A 258 -9.38 -18.07 -19.58
N TYR A 259 -8.69 -19.14 -19.18
CA TYR A 259 -8.28 -20.15 -20.13
C TYR A 259 -9.49 -20.80 -20.81
N PRO A 260 -9.54 -20.88 -22.16
CA PRO A 260 -10.71 -21.38 -22.89
C PRO A 260 -11.13 -22.77 -22.43
N GLY A 261 -12.44 -22.94 -22.17
CA GLY A 261 -13.00 -24.22 -21.72
C GLY A 261 -12.71 -24.60 -20.26
N PHE A 262 -11.96 -23.78 -19.51
CA PHE A 262 -11.67 -24.04 -18.11
C PHE A 262 -12.85 -23.66 -17.22
N LYS A 263 -13.31 -24.60 -16.39
CA LYS A 263 -14.40 -24.34 -15.45
C LYS A 263 -13.83 -23.72 -14.17
N PRO A 264 -14.29 -22.52 -13.77
CA PRO A 264 -13.81 -21.87 -12.55
C PRO A 264 -14.06 -22.73 -11.30
N ARG A 265 -13.02 -23.10 -10.60
CA ARG A 265 -13.08 -23.79 -9.30
C ARG A 265 -12.79 -22.77 -8.20
N VAL A 266 -13.81 -21.97 -7.83
CA VAL A 266 -13.66 -20.84 -6.90
C VAL A 266 -12.98 -21.25 -5.61
N PHE A 267 -13.34 -22.39 -5.04
CA PHE A 267 -12.70 -22.88 -3.80
C PHE A 267 -11.19 -23.14 -4.01
N LEU A 268 -10.82 -23.93 -5.01
CA LEU A 268 -9.43 -24.37 -5.23
C LEU A 268 -8.54 -23.23 -5.75
N ASN A 269 -9.07 -22.40 -6.65
CA ASN A 269 -8.29 -21.40 -7.38
C ASN A 269 -8.42 -19.98 -6.80
N PHE A 270 -9.20 -19.78 -5.70
CA PHE A 270 -9.40 -18.50 -5.05
C PHE A 270 -9.39 -18.60 -3.53
N LEU A 271 -10.36 -19.29 -2.91
CA LEU A 271 -10.49 -19.36 -1.46
C LEU A 271 -9.31 -20.07 -0.80
N LEU A 272 -8.90 -21.22 -1.31
CA LEU A 272 -7.80 -22.00 -0.75
C LEU A 272 -6.46 -21.23 -0.79
N PRO A 273 -6.05 -20.60 -1.91
CA PRO A 273 -4.86 -19.75 -1.94
C PRO A 273 -4.91 -18.63 -0.90
N VAL A 274 -6.03 -17.93 -0.76
CA VAL A 274 -6.19 -16.87 0.24
C VAL A 274 -6.10 -17.44 1.66
N LEU A 275 -6.77 -18.56 1.94
CA LEU A 275 -6.68 -19.25 3.23
C LEU A 275 -5.24 -19.70 3.53
N MET A 276 -4.50 -20.18 2.53
CA MET A 276 -3.09 -20.55 2.70
C MET A 276 -2.25 -19.34 3.11
N ILE A 277 -2.41 -18.16 2.46
CA ILE A 277 -1.70 -16.94 2.83
C ILE A 277 -1.99 -16.61 4.31
N VAL A 278 -3.27 -16.56 4.69
CA VAL A 278 -3.68 -16.24 6.06
C VAL A 278 -3.11 -17.26 7.05
N THR A 279 -3.24 -18.54 6.75
CA THR A 279 -2.77 -19.63 7.63
C THR A 279 -1.25 -19.54 7.83
N VAL A 280 -0.47 -19.34 6.77
CA VAL A 280 0.99 -19.19 6.86
C VAL A 280 1.36 -17.92 7.62
N ALA A 281 0.71 -16.79 7.34
CA ALA A 281 0.99 -15.54 8.03
C ALA A 281 0.69 -15.64 9.54
N VAL A 282 -0.46 -16.22 9.91
CA VAL A 282 -0.86 -16.41 11.32
C VAL A 282 0.04 -17.44 12.02
N SER A 283 0.29 -18.60 11.42
CA SER A 283 1.13 -19.64 12.03
C SER A 283 2.57 -19.16 12.23
N THR A 284 3.14 -18.46 11.24
CA THR A 284 4.49 -17.91 11.38
C THR A 284 4.55 -16.79 12.40
N TYR A 285 3.51 -15.96 12.53
CA TYR A 285 3.41 -14.98 13.60
C TYR A 285 3.37 -15.64 14.98
N VAL A 286 2.60 -16.70 15.15
CA VAL A 286 2.53 -17.43 16.44
C VAL A 286 3.89 -18.03 16.80
N VAL A 287 4.58 -18.66 15.83
CA VAL A 287 5.86 -19.35 16.07
C VAL A 287 7.04 -18.38 16.17
N TYR A 288 7.15 -17.45 15.22
CA TYR A 288 8.34 -16.58 15.08
C TYR A 288 8.11 -15.15 15.57
N LYS A 289 6.90 -14.83 16.09
CA LYS A 289 6.48 -13.45 16.44
C LYS A 289 6.63 -12.46 15.27
N SER A 290 6.70 -12.96 14.06
CA SER A 290 6.82 -12.19 12.80
C SER A 290 6.04 -12.88 11.70
N ALA A 291 5.09 -12.16 11.08
CA ALA A 291 4.33 -12.69 9.96
C ALA A 291 5.21 -12.76 8.71
N LYS A 292 5.46 -13.97 8.22
CA LYS A 292 6.26 -14.24 7.02
C LYS A 292 5.39 -14.14 5.78
N THR A 293 4.96 -12.91 5.45
CA THR A 293 3.99 -12.66 4.38
C THR A 293 4.56 -12.92 2.99
N MET A 294 5.80 -12.52 2.71
CA MET A 294 6.45 -12.76 1.42
C MET A 294 6.57 -14.27 1.13
N GLU A 295 7.00 -15.03 2.12
CA GLU A 295 7.13 -16.48 2.04
C GLU A 295 5.77 -17.16 1.83
N ALA A 296 4.71 -16.62 2.47
CA ALA A 296 3.34 -17.08 2.26
C ALA A 296 2.90 -16.89 0.80
N PHE A 297 3.15 -15.71 0.22
CA PHE A 297 2.82 -15.43 -1.18
C PHE A 297 3.62 -16.30 -2.15
N LEU A 298 4.94 -16.48 -1.92
CA LEU A 298 5.77 -17.37 -2.72
C LEU A 298 5.23 -18.81 -2.71
N LEU A 299 4.90 -19.32 -1.53
CA LEU A 299 4.34 -20.67 -1.36
C LEU A 299 3.04 -20.83 -2.15
N VAL A 300 2.17 -19.82 -2.11
CA VAL A 300 0.90 -19.84 -2.83
C VAL A 300 1.09 -19.70 -4.34
N VAL A 301 2.07 -18.91 -4.80
CA VAL A 301 2.40 -18.85 -6.23
C VAL A 301 2.87 -20.23 -6.73
N ILE A 302 3.74 -20.91 -5.97
CA ILE A 302 4.19 -22.28 -6.30
C ILE A 302 2.99 -23.23 -6.31
N PHE A 303 2.16 -23.21 -5.26
CA PHE A 303 0.95 -24.02 -5.19
C PHE A 303 0.04 -23.80 -6.40
N MET A 304 -0.25 -22.55 -6.75
CA MET A 304 -1.11 -22.21 -7.88
C MET A 304 -0.50 -22.64 -9.22
N THR A 305 0.80 -22.48 -9.40
CA THR A 305 1.53 -22.96 -10.59
C THR A 305 1.31 -24.46 -10.79
N VAL A 306 1.56 -25.26 -9.76
CA VAL A 306 1.39 -26.71 -9.80
C VAL A 306 -0.09 -27.09 -9.96
N SER A 307 -0.97 -26.43 -9.21
CA SER A 307 -2.41 -26.67 -9.26
C SER A 307 -3.01 -26.42 -10.64
N MET A 308 -2.61 -25.35 -11.33
CA MET A 308 -3.07 -25.04 -12.68
C MET A 308 -2.63 -26.10 -13.69
N MET A 309 -1.38 -26.58 -13.58
CA MET A 309 -0.87 -27.66 -14.43
C MET A 309 -1.63 -28.98 -14.20
N LEU A 310 -1.87 -29.34 -12.94
CA LEU A 310 -2.64 -30.53 -12.56
C LEU A 310 -4.12 -30.45 -13.00
N GLN A 311 -4.64 -29.22 -13.16
CA GLN A 311 -5.99 -29.00 -13.68
C GLN A 311 -6.05 -28.98 -15.21
N GLY A 312 -4.94 -29.23 -15.91
CA GLY A 312 -4.87 -29.40 -17.36
C GLY A 312 -4.55 -28.12 -18.13
N ILE A 313 -4.12 -27.04 -17.47
CA ILE A 313 -3.61 -25.86 -18.18
C ILE A 313 -2.18 -26.16 -18.65
N PRO A 314 -1.84 -25.99 -19.94
CA PRO A 314 -0.51 -26.29 -20.46
C PRO A 314 0.57 -25.46 -19.76
N PHE A 315 1.76 -26.07 -19.57
CA PHE A 315 2.89 -25.40 -18.91
C PHE A 315 3.22 -24.04 -19.53
N LYS A 316 3.20 -23.96 -20.87
CA LYS A 316 3.43 -22.71 -21.60
C LYS A 316 2.46 -21.62 -21.16
N GLU A 317 1.17 -21.92 -21.10
CA GLU A 317 0.12 -20.96 -20.67
C GLU A 317 0.30 -20.50 -19.22
N VAL A 318 0.73 -21.41 -18.34
CA VAL A 318 1.02 -21.08 -16.93
C VAL A 318 2.21 -20.13 -16.84
N MET A 319 3.28 -20.38 -17.62
CA MET A 319 4.47 -19.51 -17.65
C MET A 319 4.20 -18.16 -18.32
N ASP A 320 3.41 -18.13 -19.39
CA ASP A 320 2.98 -16.90 -20.03
C ASP A 320 2.12 -16.06 -19.06
N THR A 321 1.25 -16.72 -18.29
CA THR A 321 0.44 -16.06 -17.25
C THR A 321 1.30 -15.50 -16.12
N LEU A 322 2.31 -16.25 -15.65
CA LEU A 322 3.28 -15.79 -14.66
C LEU A 322 4.01 -14.54 -15.15
N THR A 323 4.52 -14.60 -16.40
CA THR A 323 5.23 -13.48 -17.02
C THR A 323 4.33 -12.24 -17.15
N ASN A 324 3.07 -12.42 -17.53
CA ASN A 324 2.11 -11.33 -17.61
C ASN A 324 1.77 -10.75 -16.22
N GLY A 325 1.74 -11.59 -15.19
CA GLY A 325 1.61 -11.16 -13.80
C GLY A 325 2.74 -10.23 -13.37
N ILE A 326 4.00 -10.60 -13.69
CA ILE A 326 5.17 -9.76 -13.43
C ILE A 326 5.08 -8.43 -14.19
N LYS A 327 4.81 -8.49 -15.50
CA LYS A 327 4.65 -7.28 -16.34
C LYS A 327 3.57 -6.35 -15.81
N GLY A 328 2.45 -6.90 -15.36
CA GLY A 328 1.35 -6.12 -14.82
C GLY A 328 1.65 -5.47 -13.46
N ALA A 329 2.53 -6.07 -12.65
CA ALA A 329 3.00 -5.49 -11.39
C ALA A 329 4.10 -4.43 -11.58
N LEU A 330 4.80 -4.44 -12.73
CA LEU A 330 5.98 -3.60 -12.97
C LEU A 330 5.74 -2.10 -12.77
N PRO A 331 4.62 -1.49 -13.20
CA PRO A 331 4.36 -0.06 -12.95
C PRO A 331 4.33 0.28 -11.46
N ALA A 332 3.72 -0.59 -10.64
CA ALA A 332 3.67 -0.41 -9.19
C ALA A 332 5.07 -0.56 -8.56
N VAL A 333 5.86 -1.53 -9.04
CA VAL A 333 7.25 -1.74 -8.57
C VAL A 333 8.13 -0.52 -8.90
N ILE A 334 8.02 0.05 -10.11
CA ILE A 334 8.74 1.27 -10.49
C ILE A 334 8.34 2.45 -9.60
N LEU A 335 7.05 2.63 -9.38
CA LEU A 335 6.55 3.68 -8.50
C LEU A 335 7.08 3.55 -7.08
N LEU A 336 7.08 2.33 -6.53
CA LEU A 336 7.64 2.04 -5.21
C LEU A 336 9.16 2.31 -5.17
N ALA A 337 9.90 1.93 -6.21
CA ALA A 337 11.34 2.22 -6.29
C ALA A 337 11.62 3.72 -6.18
N LEU A 338 10.87 4.53 -6.92
CA LEU A 338 11.00 5.98 -6.88
C LEU A 338 10.55 6.57 -5.55
N ALA A 339 9.46 6.07 -4.96
CA ALA A 339 8.98 6.51 -3.65
C ALA A 339 9.99 6.19 -2.54
N TYR A 340 10.58 5.00 -2.53
CA TYR A 340 11.67 4.64 -1.62
C TYR A 340 12.91 5.53 -1.83
N SER A 341 13.19 5.91 -3.08
CA SER A 341 14.29 6.82 -3.41
C SER A 341 14.06 8.23 -2.84
N VAL A 342 12.85 8.76 -2.95
CA VAL A 342 12.48 10.05 -2.32
C VAL A 342 12.58 9.94 -0.79
N ASN A 343 12.16 8.82 -0.20
CA ASN A 343 12.29 8.59 1.23
C ASN A 343 13.77 8.56 1.67
N GLY A 344 14.63 7.83 0.97
CA GLY A 344 16.08 7.79 1.24
C GLY A 344 16.72 9.18 1.16
N LEU A 345 16.38 9.96 0.12
CA LEU A 345 16.81 11.36 0.01
C LEU A 345 16.34 12.21 1.17
N SER A 346 15.08 12.09 1.57
CA SER A 346 14.52 12.83 2.71
C SER A 346 15.27 12.53 4.01
N GLN A 347 15.69 11.27 4.21
CA GLN A 347 16.52 10.88 5.36
C GLN A 347 17.92 11.50 5.27
N THR A 348 18.59 11.36 4.12
CA THR A 348 19.95 11.92 3.91
C THR A 348 19.97 13.45 4.04
N MET A 349 18.94 14.14 3.56
CA MET A 349 18.82 15.61 3.63
C MET A 349 18.35 16.13 5.01
N GLY A 350 18.00 15.25 5.96
CA GLY A 350 17.54 15.63 7.29
C GLY A 350 16.16 16.27 7.31
N THR A 351 15.28 15.93 6.35
CA THR A 351 13.91 16.48 6.25
C THR A 351 13.13 16.33 7.54
N ALA A 352 13.22 15.18 8.19
CA ALA A 352 12.55 14.91 9.46
C ALA A 352 13.05 15.85 10.57
N ASN A 353 14.36 16.01 10.69
CA ASN A 353 14.97 16.89 11.70
C ASN A 353 14.53 18.35 11.50
N TYR A 354 14.42 18.80 10.25
CA TYR A 354 13.90 20.13 9.94
C TYR A 354 12.44 20.29 10.35
N ILE A 355 11.57 19.34 10.00
CA ILE A 355 10.14 19.39 10.38
C ILE A 355 9.99 19.37 11.91
N ILE A 356 10.78 18.56 12.61
CA ILE A 356 10.80 18.51 14.07
C ILE A 356 11.22 19.85 14.64
N SER A 357 12.29 20.48 14.12
CA SER A 357 12.77 21.78 14.61
C SER A 357 11.71 22.87 14.48
N LEU A 358 10.90 22.85 13.42
CA LEU A 358 9.78 23.80 13.25
C LEU A 358 8.65 23.58 14.26
N THR A 359 8.50 22.38 14.76
CA THR A 359 7.37 21.98 15.63
C THR A 359 7.73 21.93 17.12
N GLN A 360 9.01 22.00 17.48
CA GLN A 360 9.47 21.89 18.88
C GLN A 360 8.77 22.86 19.85
N GLY A 361 8.47 24.08 19.41
CA GLY A 361 7.75 25.08 20.23
C GLY A 361 6.26 24.75 20.48
N LEU A 362 5.70 23.78 19.76
CA LEU A 362 4.30 23.35 19.88
C LEU A 362 4.15 22.08 20.70
N LEU A 363 5.25 21.43 21.12
CA LEU A 363 5.25 20.16 21.82
C LEU A 363 4.98 20.38 23.33
N THR A 364 3.72 20.53 23.68
CA THR A 364 3.24 20.45 25.07
C THR A 364 2.53 19.11 25.28
N PRO A 365 2.48 18.55 26.52
CA PRO A 365 1.84 17.23 26.75
C PRO A 365 0.42 17.12 26.22
N HIS A 366 -0.38 18.17 26.32
CA HIS A 366 -1.77 18.21 25.85
C HIS A 366 -1.89 18.31 24.31
N LEU A 367 -0.97 19.01 23.66
CA LEU A 367 -0.98 19.21 22.20
C LEU A 367 -0.17 18.13 21.46
N LEU A 368 0.69 17.39 22.16
CA LEU A 368 1.59 16.41 21.58
C LEU A 368 0.88 15.41 20.64
N PRO A 369 -0.24 14.78 21.00
CA PRO A 369 -0.90 13.82 20.10
C PRO A 369 -1.37 14.50 18.81
N CYS A 370 -1.91 15.71 18.88
CA CYS A 370 -2.39 16.45 17.71
C CYS A 370 -1.21 16.88 16.82
N VAL A 371 -0.15 17.41 17.42
CA VAL A 371 1.04 17.86 16.67
C VAL A 371 1.72 16.68 16.00
N ILE A 372 1.93 15.58 16.72
CA ILE A 372 2.53 14.36 16.14
C ILE A 372 1.67 13.81 15.01
N PHE A 373 0.35 13.79 15.16
CA PHE A 373 -0.55 13.35 14.09
C PHE A 373 -0.38 14.23 12.83
N MET A 374 -0.38 15.56 12.98
CA MET A 374 -0.22 16.47 11.84
C MET A 374 1.17 16.36 11.19
N VAL A 375 2.21 16.28 12.00
CA VAL A 375 3.59 16.10 11.52
C VAL A 375 3.74 14.77 10.79
N ALA A 376 3.25 13.67 11.38
CA ALA A 376 3.29 12.35 10.75
C ALA A 376 2.48 12.31 9.45
N ALA A 377 1.32 12.98 9.39
CA ALA A 377 0.53 13.08 8.16
C ALA A 377 1.30 13.81 7.05
N VAL A 378 1.92 14.96 7.36
CA VAL A 378 2.75 15.71 6.41
C VAL A 378 3.97 14.89 5.98
N MET A 379 4.65 14.21 6.93
CA MET A 379 5.80 13.38 6.63
C MET A 379 5.42 12.18 5.76
N ALA A 380 4.36 11.46 6.10
CA ALA A 380 3.90 10.33 5.31
C ALA A 380 3.51 10.74 3.88
N PHE A 381 2.86 11.89 3.75
CA PHE A 381 2.50 12.46 2.46
C PHE A 381 3.75 12.88 1.65
N ALA A 382 4.71 13.55 2.29
CA ALA A 382 5.94 14.04 1.67
C ALA A 382 6.89 12.89 1.26
N THR A 383 7.01 11.85 2.11
CA THR A 383 7.93 10.73 1.88
C THR A 383 7.29 9.59 1.06
N GLY A 384 5.96 9.58 0.94
CA GLY A 384 5.22 8.47 0.34
C GLY A 384 5.36 7.15 1.11
N SER A 385 5.84 7.18 2.36
CA SER A 385 6.11 6.00 3.17
C SER A 385 5.56 6.14 4.58
N SER A 386 4.60 5.31 4.93
CA SER A 386 4.13 5.17 6.32
C SER A 386 5.17 4.46 7.20
N TRP A 387 5.91 3.50 6.66
CA TRP A 387 6.98 2.80 7.40
C TRP A 387 8.06 3.75 7.90
N GLY A 388 8.61 4.58 7.01
CA GLY A 388 9.61 5.59 7.39
C GLY A 388 9.07 6.61 8.38
N THR A 389 7.83 7.03 8.21
CA THR A 389 7.17 7.97 9.13
C THR A 389 7.08 7.41 10.55
N PHE A 390 6.66 6.16 10.70
CA PHE A 390 6.63 5.52 12.02
C PHE A 390 8.03 5.35 12.62
N ALA A 391 9.02 4.94 11.83
CA ALA A 391 10.40 4.81 12.29
C ALA A 391 10.96 6.11 12.88
N ILE A 392 10.56 7.25 12.32
CA ILE A 392 11.02 8.58 12.76
C ILE A 392 10.18 9.10 13.93
N CYS A 393 8.85 8.97 13.84
CA CYS A 393 7.94 9.57 14.83
C CYS A 393 7.88 8.78 16.15
N MET A 394 8.02 7.44 16.13
CA MET A 394 7.91 6.61 17.32
C MET A 394 8.95 6.93 18.41
N PRO A 395 10.26 7.06 18.11
CA PRO A 395 11.26 7.45 19.11
C PRO A 395 11.01 8.84 19.73
N ILE A 396 10.27 9.70 19.05
CA ILE A 396 9.94 11.06 19.52
C ILE A 396 8.67 11.03 20.36
N ALA A 397 7.68 10.23 19.97
CA ALA A 397 6.39 10.17 20.64
C ALA A 397 6.40 9.39 21.96
N LEU A 398 7.16 8.27 22.01
CA LEU A 398 7.14 7.35 23.14
C LEU A 398 7.89 7.82 24.41
N PRO A 399 9.04 8.56 24.33
CA PRO A 399 9.78 8.97 25.53
C PRO A 399 9.08 10.07 26.35
N TRP A 400 7.97 10.61 25.83
CA TRP A 400 7.29 11.70 26.51
C TRP A 400 6.66 11.17 27.83
N PRO A 401 6.99 11.72 28.99
CA PRO A 401 6.43 11.26 30.25
C PRO A 401 4.92 11.40 30.21
N SER A 402 4.23 10.30 30.53
CA SER A 402 2.79 10.36 30.82
C SER A 402 2.57 11.35 31.95
N ALA A 403 1.85 12.44 31.66
CA ALA A 403 1.40 13.39 32.69
C ALA A 403 0.42 12.69 33.64
#